data_71367aa8cd236f699000e652844ea6c4
#
_entry.id   71367aa8cd236f699000e652844ea6c4
#
_cell.length_a   1.000
_cell.length_b   1.000
_cell.length_c   1.000
_cell.angle_alpha   90.00
_cell.angle_beta   90.00
_cell.angle_gamma   90.00
#
_symmetry.space_group_name_H-M   'P 1'
#
loop_
_entity.id
_entity.type
_entity.pdbx_description
1 polymer ?
#
loop_
_entity_poly.entity_id
_entity_poly.type
_entity_poly.pdbx_seq_one_letter_code
_entity_poly.pdbx_strand_id
1 'polypeptide(L)'
;MCSAERRGKYIILNLSEGHLLIHLGMSGKLRVFNKPTDPKKHEHWDINFTDGWTLRYTDIRKFGALIKIDTKPDQHKLLKNLGPEPLGNSFNGKYLFSVTRKKTRPIKNLIMDANIVTGVGNIYANEALFLAGIRPRKQSQRLSKTNCEDLSQAIRQTLTAVSYTHLRAHETLAD
;
A
#
# COMPACT_ATOMS: atom_id res chain seq x y z
N MET A 1 -4.82 -19.41 10.70
CA MET A 1 -5.05 -18.14 9.96
C MET A 1 -6.36 -18.30 9.21
N CYS A 2 -7.27 -17.35 9.32
CA CYS A 2 -8.58 -17.44 8.67
C CYS A 2 -8.61 -16.68 7.33
N SER A 3 -7.92 -15.54 7.20
CA SER A 3 -7.80 -14.80 5.95
C SER A 3 -6.64 -13.80 5.98
N ALA A 4 -6.26 -13.31 4.81
CA ALA A 4 -5.33 -12.21 4.64
C ALA A 4 -5.98 -11.12 3.79
N GLU A 5 -5.84 -9.87 4.22
CA GLU A 5 -6.42 -8.71 3.56
C GLU A 5 -5.36 -7.62 3.39
N ARG A 6 -5.60 -6.67 2.48
CA ARG A 6 -4.74 -5.50 2.30
C ARG A 6 -5.54 -4.22 2.53
N ARG A 7 -4.95 -3.31 3.29
CA ARG A 7 -5.44 -1.94 3.44
C ARG A 7 -4.30 -0.96 3.25
N GLY A 8 -4.28 -0.25 2.14
CA GLY A 8 -3.17 0.62 1.78
C GLY A 8 -1.85 -0.15 1.64
N LYS A 9 -0.87 0.22 2.46
CA LYS A 9 0.44 -0.44 2.54
C LYS A 9 0.53 -1.45 3.70
N TYR A 10 -0.59 -1.79 4.31
CA TYR A 10 -0.67 -2.78 5.39
C TYR A 10 -1.25 -4.09 4.89
N ILE A 11 -0.69 -5.18 5.36
CA ILE A 11 -1.25 -6.53 5.26
C ILE A 11 -1.87 -6.84 6.61
N ILE A 12 -3.09 -7.34 6.60
CA ILE A 12 -3.85 -7.72 7.78
C ILE A 12 -4.03 -9.23 7.73
N LEU A 13 -3.45 -9.94 8.68
CA LEU A 13 -3.71 -11.37 8.86
C LEU A 13 -4.78 -11.52 9.93
N ASN A 14 -5.93 -12.04 9.54
CA ASN A 14 -7.02 -12.35 10.45
C ASN A 14 -6.77 -13.72 11.09
N LEU A 15 -6.66 -13.77 12.40
CA LEU A 15 -6.43 -14.97 13.19
C LEU A 15 -7.74 -15.46 13.82
N SER A 16 -7.71 -16.62 14.47
CA SER A 16 -8.82 -17.06 15.32
C SER A 16 -9.08 -16.10 16.48
N GLU A 17 -8.02 -15.47 17.00
CA GLU A 17 -8.09 -14.47 18.06
C GLU A 17 -7.26 -13.25 17.68
N GLY A 18 -7.94 -12.14 17.36
CA GLY A 18 -7.29 -10.87 16.99
C GLY A 18 -6.73 -10.86 15.57
N HIS A 19 -5.86 -9.89 15.30
CA HIS A 19 -5.29 -9.67 13.98
C HIS A 19 -3.80 -9.32 14.09
N LEU A 20 -3.02 -9.63 13.03
CA LEU A 20 -1.67 -9.13 12.86
C LEU A 20 -1.65 -8.10 11.75
N LEU A 21 -1.15 -6.92 12.06
CA LEU A 21 -0.95 -5.84 11.11
C LEU A 21 0.53 -5.79 10.72
N ILE A 22 0.81 -5.97 9.42
CA ILE A 22 2.17 -6.00 8.88
C ILE A 22 2.35 -4.80 7.94
N HIS A 23 3.43 -4.04 8.14
CA HIS A 23 3.89 -3.01 7.23
C HIS A 23 5.30 -3.33 6.77
N LEU A 24 5.56 -3.36 5.46
CA LEU A 24 6.85 -3.79 4.91
C LEU A 24 7.94 -2.72 4.99
N GLY A 25 7.59 -1.48 5.34
CA GLY A 25 8.55 -0.38 5.32
C GLY A 25 9.01 -0.06 3.90
N MET A 26 10.33 0.09 3.72
CA MET A 26 10.94 0.43 2.42
C MET A 26 11.64 -0.75 1.74
N SER A 27 12.17 -1.69 2.51
CA SER A 27 12.96 -2.83 2.03
C SER A 27 12.46 -4.18 2.53
N GLY A 28 11.35 -4.18 3.28
CA GLY A 28 10.76 -5.40 3.83
C GLY A 28 10.19 -6.30 2.74
N LYS A 29 10.38 -7.59 2.94
CA LYS A 29 9.87 -8.66 2.06
C LYS A 29 9.27 -9.75 2.92
N LEU A 30 8.16 -10.32 2.44
CA LEU A 30 7.56 -11.54 2.98
C LEU A 30 7.78 -12.67 1.99
N ARG A 31 8.20 -13.82 2.50
CA ARG A 31 8.35 -15.05 1.72
C ARG A 31 7.71 -16.21 2.45
N VAL A 32 7.13 -17.12 1.69
CA VAL A 32 6.51 -18.35 2.22
C VAL A 32 7.43 -19.52 1.92
N PHE A 33 7.64 -20.39 2.91
CA PHE A 33 8.46 -21.58 2.81
C PHE A 33 7.70 -22.80 3.35
N ASN A 34 7.80 -23.91 2.64
CA ASN A 34 7.25 -25.20 3.12
C ASN A 34 8.19 -25.87 4.14
N LYS A 35 9.50 -25.67 3.97
CA LYS A 35 10.53 -26.18 4.89
C LYS A 35 11.55 -25.06 5.13
N PRO A 36 11.34 -24.20 6.13
CA PRO A 36 12.25 -23.10 6.37
C PRO A 36 13.59 -23.60 6.89
N THR A 37 14.66 -23.00 6.41
CA THR A 37 16.01 -23.14 6.97
C THR A 37 16.20 -22.14 8.11
N ASP A 38 17.30 -22.27 8.84
CA ASP A 38 17.67 -21.30 9.88
C ASP A 38 17.68 -19.87 9.33
N PRO A 39 17.23 -18.89 10.12
CA PRO A 39 17.18 -17.49 9.70
C PRO A 39 18.56 -16.94 9.30
N LYS A 40 18.64 -16.26 8.17
CA LYS A 40 19.84 -15.59 7.68
C LYS A 40 19.88 -14.14 8.16
N LYS A 41 20.99 -13.45 7.86
CA LYS A 41 21.14 -12.02 8.12
C LYS A 41 19.96 -11.23 7.55
N HIS A 42 19.38 -10.32 8.35
CA HIS A 42 18.21 -9.48 8.03
C HIS A 42 16.86 -10.22 7.98
N GLU A 43 16.77 -11.48 8.32
CA GLU A 43 15.53 -12.19 8.58
C GLU A 43 15.18 -12.01 10.06
N HIS A 44 14.00 -11.40 10.33
CA HIS A 44 13.72 -10.86 11.67
C HIS A 44 12.67 -11.67 12.43
N TRP A 45 11.71 -12.26 11.72
CA TRP A 45 10.68 -13.07 12.35
C TRP A 45 10.03 -14.04 11.37
N ASP A 46 9.50 -15.11 11.93
CA ASP A 46 8.74 -16.15 11.26
C ASP A 46 7.36 -16.29 11.88
N ILE A 47 6.36 -16.50 11.05
CA ILE A 47 5.04 -16.96 11.45
C ILE A 47 4.89 -18.38 10.93
N ASN A 48 4.82 -19.35 11.85
CA ASN A 48 4.63 -20.75 11.51
C ASN A 48 3.14 -21.07 11.50
N PHE A 49 2.67 -21.66 10.42
CA PHE A 49 1.30 -22.12 10.27
C PHE A 49 1.17 -23.59 10.67
N THR A 50 -0.04 -24.00 11.05
CA THR A 50 -0.34 -25.36 11.50
C THR A 50 -0.20 -26.43 10.40
N ASP A 51 -0.23 -26.01 9.13
CA ASP A 51 -0.03 -26.85 7.95
C ASP A 51 1.44 -27.04 7.56
N GLY A 52 2.38 -26.53 8.39
CA GLY A 52 3.83 -26.66 8.20
C GLY A 52 4.48 -25.56 7.35
N TRP A 53 3.69 -24.64 6.80
CA TRP A 53 4.23 -23.49 6.09
C TRP A 53 4.73 -22.42 7.05
N THR A 54 5.70 -21.64 6.61
CA THR A 54 6.30 -20.53 7.37
C THR A 54 6.29 -19.27 6.52
N LEU A 55 5.77 -18.16 7.06
CA LEU A 55 5.87 -16.84 6.50
C LEU A 55 7.04 -16.10 7.17
N ARG A 56 8.08 -15.80 6.40
CA ARG A 56 9.31 -15.15 6.87
C ARG A 56 9.39 -13.70 6.41
N TYR A 57 9.76 -12.85 7.34
CA TYR A 57 10.00 -11.43 7.09
C TYR A 57 11.48 -11.09 7.07
N THR A 58 11.91 -10.44 5.98
CA THR A 58 13.28 -9.96 5.78
C THR A 58 13.26 -8.44 5.56
N ASP A 59 14.10 -7.69 6.27
CA ASP A 59 14.19 -6.23 6.09
C ASP A 59 15.58 -5.69 6.46
N ILE A 60 16.34 -5.24 5.46
CA ILE A 60 17.70 -4.71 5.66
C ILE A 60 17.67 -3.41 6.47
N ARG A 61 16.65 -2.58 6.28
CA ARG A 61 16.55 -1.24 6.89
C ARG A 61 15.79 -1.22 8.22
N LYS A 62 15.08 -2.28 8.56
CA LYS A 62 14.27 -2.41 9.79
C LYS A 62 13.19 -1.32 9.95
N PHE A 63 12.60 -0.87 8.85
CA PHE A 63 11.50 0.12 8.86
C PHE A 63 10.12 -0.51 8.81
N GLY A 64 10.05 -1.82 8.69
CA GLY A 64 8.80 -2.54 8.76
C GLY A 64 8.28 -2.70 10.19
N ALA A 65 7.04 -3.15 10.30
CA ALA A 65 6.39 -3.37 11.59
C ALA A 65 5.51 -4.62 11.55
N LEU A 66 5.46 -5.32 12.66
CA LEU A 66 4.51 -6.38 12.97
C LEU A 66 3.82 -6.00 14.27
N ILE A 67 2.49 -5.83 14.24
CA ILE A 67 1.72 -5.35 15.38
C ILE A 67 0.52 -6.29 15.59
N LYS A 68 0.39 -6.86 16.78
CA LYS A 68 -0.83 -7.55 17.19
C LYS A 68 -1.90 -6.52 17.56
N ILE A 69 -3.10 -6.70 17.06
CA ILE A 69 -4.25 -5.88 17.40
C ILE A 69 -5.43 -6.77 17.81
N ASP A 70 -6.06 -6.41 18.92
CA ASP A 70 -7.19 -7.14 19.49
C ASP A 70 -8.53 -6.46 19.16
N THR A 71 -8.49 -5.25 18.58
CA THR A 71 -9.64 -4.50 18.10
C THR A 71 -9.87 -4.74 16.60
N LYS A 72 -11.04 -4.38 16.09
CA LYS A 72 -11.29 -4.40 14.64
C LYS A 72 -10.25 -3.55 13.91
N PRO A 73 -9.69 -4.03 12.79
CA PRO A 73 -8.62 -3.34 12.06
C PRO A 73 -8.98 -1.90 11.67
N ASP A 74 -10.22 -1.64 11.25
CA ASP A 74 -10.72 -0.32 10.85
C ASP A 74 -10.74 0.71 12.00
N GLN A 75 -10.79 0.26 13.24
CA GLN A 75 -10.76 1.10 14.44
C GLN A 75 -9.33 1.40 14.92
N HIS A 76 -8.33 0.66 14.44
CA HIS A 76 -6.96 0.85 14.87
C HIS A 76 -6.40 2.18 14.36
N LYS A 77 -5.63 2.89 15.22
CA LYS A 77 -5.09 4.24 14.97
C LYS A 77 -4.33 4.39 13.64
N LEU A 78 -3.69 3.34 13.15
CA LEU A 78 -2.94 3.33 11.90
C LEU A 78 -3.83 3.16 10.65
N LEU A 79 -5.06 2.67 10.81
CA LEU A 79 -5.95 2.33 9.69
C LEU A 79 -7.19 3.23 9.62
N LYS A 80 -7.71 3.69 10.76
CA LYS A 80 -8.99 4.41 10.86
C LYS A 80 -9.08 5.70 10.04
N ASN A 81 -7.95 6.37 9.81
CA ASN A 81 -7.90 7.64 9.09
C ASN A 81 -7.39 7.48 7.64
N LEU A 82 -7.16 6.26 7.18
CA LEU A 82 -6.72 6.06 5.80
C LEU A 82 -7.80 6.49 4.81
N GLY A 83 -7.39 7.25 3.81
CA GLY A 83 -8.23 7.64 2.68
C GLY A 83 -8.71 6.45 1.85
N PRO A 84 -9.51 6.68 0.81
CA PRO A 84 -10.02 5.62 -0.05
C PRO A 84 -8.89 4.82 -0.73
N GLU A 85 -9.18 3.56 -1.03
CA GLU A 85 -8.33 2.73 -1.88
C GLU A 85 -8.37 3.28 -3.31
N PRO A 86 -7.21 3.46 -3.97
CA PRO A 86 -7.15 4.08 -5.30
C PRO A 86 -7.87 3.25 -6.37
N LEU A 87 -7.96 1.93 -6.21
CA LEU A 87 -8.68 1.05 -7.13
C LEU A 87 -10.16 0.85 -6.75
N GLY A 88 -10.59 1.38 -5.60
CA GLY A 88 -11.99 1.33 -5.15
C GLY A 88 -12.86 2.40 -5.79
N ASN A 89 -14.18 2.24 -5.71
CA ASN A 89 -15.15 3.16 -6.32
C ASN A 89 -15.18 4.56 -5.68
N SER A 90 -14.74 4.67 -4.43
CA SER A 90 -14.73 5.93 -3.68
C SER A 90 -13.62 6.90 -4.11
N PHE A 91 -12.60 6.43 -4.83
CA PHE A 91 -11.53 7.27 -5.35
C PHE A 91 -11.78 7.57 -6.84
N ASN A 92 -12.02 8.84 -7.16
CA ASN A 92 -12.27 9.33 -8.52
C ASN A 92 -11.91 10.83 -8.62
N GLY A 93 -12.01 11.40 -9.83
CA GLY A 93 -11.69 12.81 -10.08
C GLY A 93 -12.55 13.78 -9.27
N LYS A 94 -13.83 13.46 -9.05
CA LYS A 94 -14.75 14.28 -8.25
C LYS A 94 -14.31 14.34 -6.78
N TYR A 95 -13.96 13.20 -6.21
CA TYR A 95 -13.37 13.11 -4.87
C TYR A 95 -12.07 13.90 -4.79
N LEU A 96 -11.12 13.64 -5.71
CA LEU A 96 -9.83 14.31 -5.73
C LEU A 96 -10.00 15.84 -5.87
N PHE A 97 -10.91 16.30 -6.73
CA PHE A 97 -11.21 17.70 -6.85
C PHE A 97 -11.72 18.30 -5.53
N SER A 98 -12.62 17.64 -4.82
CA SER A 98 -13.16 18.13 -3.54
C SER A 98 -12.09 18.30 -2.47
N VAL A 99 -11.17 17.32 -2.33
CA VAL A 99 -10.12 17.36 -1.30
C VAL A 99 -8.98 18.32 -1.65
N THR A 100 -8.83 18.72 -2.92
CA THR A 100 -7.79 19.69 -3.34
C THR A 100 -8.18 21.13 -3.04
N ARG A 101 -9.47 21.48 -2.97
CA ARG A 101 -9.97 22.89 -2.98
C ARG A 101 -9.37 23.81 -1.91
N LYS A 102 -9.13 23.29 -0.72
CA LYS A 102 -8.60 24.08 0.41
C LYS A 102 -7.13 23.74 0.74
N LYS A 103 -6.39 23.19 -0.23
CA LYS A 103 -5.01 22.70 0.01
C LYS A 103 -4.01 23.45 -0.87
N THR A 104 -3.14 24.24 -0.23
CA THR A 104 -2.07 25.00 -0.92
C THR A 104 -0.83 24.17 -1.17
N ARG A 105 -0.65 23.05 -0.44
CA ARG A 105 0.51 22.18 -0.59
C ARG A 105 0.64 21.60 -2.01
N PRO A 106 1.86 21.24 -2.45
CA PRO A 106 2.09 20.61 -3.75
C PRO A 106 1.23 19.37 -3.95
N ILE A 107 0.73 19.16 -5.16
CA ILE A 107 -0.15 18.03 -5.48
C ILE A 107 0.54 16.68 -5.21
N LYS A 108 1.84 16.56 -5.47
CA LYS A 108 2.60 15.34 -5.14
C LYS A 108 2.49 15.00 -3.66
N ASN A 109 2.69 15.97 -2.78
CA ASN A 109 2.60 15.76 -1.34
C ASN A 109 1.16 15.43 -0.90
N LEU A 110 0.16 15.96 -1.61
CA LEU A 110 -1.24 15.66 -1.33
C LEU A 110 -1.57 14.20 -1.64
N ILE A 111 -1.23 13.71 -2.82
CA ILE A 111 -1.55 12.33 -3.23
C ILE A 111 -0.68 11.27 -2.53
N MET A 112 0.45 11.67 -1.92
CA MET A 112 1.26 10.79 -1.06
C MET A 112 0.76 10.73 0.38
N ASP A 113 -0.17 11.58 0.77
CA ASP A 113 -0.80 11.55 2.10
C ASP A 113 -1.83 10.42 2.16
N ALA A 114 -1.55 9.41 2.98
CA ALA A 114 -2.38 8.24 3.11
C ALA A 114 -3.82 8.53 3.61
N ASN A 115 -4.04 9.69 4.24
CA ASN A 115 -5.39 10.14 4.64
C ASN A 115 -6.20 10.68 3.46
N ILE A 116 -5.55 11.02 2.35
CA ILE A 116 -6.20 11.51 1.12
C ILE A 116 -6.44 10.36 0.15
N VAL A 117 -5.42 9.58 -0.15
CA VAL A 117 -5.51 8.34 -0.92
C VAL A 117 -4.47 7.36 -0.40
N THR A 118 -4.91 6.17 -0.06
CA THR A 118 -3.98 5.21 0.52
C THR A 118 -3.16 4.48 -0.55
N GLY A 119 -1.99 3.96 -0.18
CA GLY A 119 -1.17 3.12 -1.05
C GLY A 119 -0.22 3.86 -2.02
N VAL A 120 -0.47 5.12 -2.36
CA VAL A 120 0.37 5.88 -3.30
C VAL A 120 1.69 6.26 -2.64
N GLY A 121 2.81 5.71 -3.15
CA GLY A 121 4.16 6.03 -2.72
C GLY A 121 4.87 7.00 -3.67
N ASN A 122 6.12 7.34 -3.36
CA ASN A 122 6.91 8.31 -4.13
C ASN A 122 7.05 7.94 -5.61
N ILE A 123 7.31 6.68 -5.92
CA ILE A 123 7.46 6.19 -7.30
C ILE A 123 6.14 6.39 -8.06
N TYR A 124 5.06 5.84 -7.55
CA TYR A 124 3.74 5.90 -8.20
C TYR A 124 3.17 7.31 -8.28
N ALA A 125 3.45 8.18 -7.30
CA ALA A 125 3.07 9.58 -7.36
C ALA A 125 3.77 10.30 -8.52
N ASN A 126 5.06 10.05 -8.75
CA ASN A 126 5.80 10.64 -9.88
C ASN A 126 5.27 10.13 -11.22
N GLU A 127 5.08 8.83 -11.37
CA GLU A 127 4.58 8.21 -12.60
C GLU A 127 3.16 8.71 -12.95
N ALA A 128 2.26 8.70 -11.97
CA ALA A 128 0.89 9.17 -12.19
C ALA A 128 0.84 10.66 -12.57
N LEU A 129 1.65 11.51 -11.93
CA LEU A 129 1.74 12.92 -12.25
C LEU A 129 2.33 13.16 -13.65
N PHE A 130 3.31 12.35 -14.05
CA PHE A 130 3.88 12.39 -15.39
C PHE A 130 2.85 12.00 -16.44
N LEU A 131 2.12 10.89 -16.25
CA LEU A 131 1.05 10.46 -17.14
C LEU A 131 -0.08 11.49 -17.27
N ALA A 132 -0.45 12.14 -16.17
CA ALA A 132 -1.47 13.18 -16.16
C ALA A 132 -0.97 14.55 -16.66
N GLY A 133 0.31 14.71 -17.02
CA GLY A 133 0.89 15.99 -17.47
C GLY A 133 0.88 17.08 -16.39
N ILE A 134 0.94 16.71 -15.12
CA ILE A 134 0.82 17.64 -14.00
C ILE A 134 2.17 17.81 -13.30
N ARG A 135 2.63 19.07 -13.19
CA ARG A 135 3.87 19.37 -12.45
C ARG A 135 3.72 19.00 -10.96
N PRO A 136 4.65 18.21 -10.36
CA PRO A 136 4.55 17.75 -8.96
C PRO A 136 4.42 18.88 -7.93
N ARG A 137 5.03 20.05 -8.21
CA ARG A 137 4.99 21.24 -7.34
C ARG A 137 3.76 22.13 -7.53
N LYS A 138 2.87 21.82 -8.49
CA LYS A 138 1.63 22.59 -8.69
C LYS A 138 0.80 22.56 -7.40
N GLN A 139 0.34 23.71 -6.94
CA GLN A 139 -0.53 23.82 -5.78
C GLN A 139 -1.83 23.05 -6.02
N SER A 140 -2.22 22.20 -5.06
CA SER A 140 -3.35 21.29 -5.21
C SER A 140 -4.66 22.02 -5.55
N GLN A 141 -4.94 23.17 -4.90
CA GLN A 141 -6.14 23.97 -5.16
C GLN A 141 -6.22 24.55 -6.58
N ARG A 142 -5.10 24.59 -7.31
CA ARG A 142 -5.05 25.10 -8.69
C ARG A 142 -5.33 24.04 -9.76
N LEU A 143 -5.65 22.80 -9.36
CA LEU A 143 -6.05 21.78 -10.31
C LEU A 143 -7.50 22.04 -10.77
N SER A 144 -7.72 21.90 -12.08
CA SER A 144 -9.07 21.88 -12.66
C SER A 144 -9.77 20.55 -12.36
N LYS A 145 -11.07 20.48 -12.64
CA LYS A 145 -11.81 19.20 -12.57
C LYS A 145 -11.22 18.16 -13.52
N THR A 146 -10.87 18.56 -14.74
CA THR A 146 -10.21 17.71 -15.74
C THR A 146 -8.87 17.20 -15.24
N ASN A 147 -8.00 18.09 -14.70
CA ASN A 147 -6.74 17.63 -14.11
C ASN A 147 -6.93 16.58 -13.00
N CYS A 148 -7.97 16.72 -12.17
CA CYS A 148 -8.25 15.75 -11.11
C CYS A 148 -8.78 14.43 -11.67
N GLU A 149 -9.57 14.46 -12.76
CA GLU A 149 -10.02 13.25 -13.44
C GLU A 149 -8.84 12.50 -14.05
N ASP A 150 -8.02 13.20 -14.86
CA ASP A 150 -6.82 12.63 -15.50
C ASP A 150 -5.86 12.04 -14.46
N LEU A 151 -5.63 12.75 -13.34
CA LEU A 151 -4.75 12.28 -12.28
C LEU A 151 -5.32 11.08 -11.55
N SER A 152 -6.63 11.02 -11.30
CA SER A 152 -7.25 9.87 -10.66
C SER A 152 -7.16 8.61 -11.52
N GLN A 153 -7.34 8.76 -12.83
CA GLN A 153 -7.17 7.66 -13.81
C GLN A 153 -5.71 7.22 -13.90
N ALA A 154 -4.77 8.17 -13.98
CA ALA A 154 -3.34 7.87 -14.01
C ALA A 154 -2.87 7.12 -12.76
N ILE A 155 -3.35 7.49 -11.56
CA ILE A 155 -3.05 6.75 -10.32
C ILE A 155 -3.56 5.31 -10.40
N ARG A 156 -4.79 5.09 -10.88
CA ARG A 156 -5.35 3.75 -11.07
C ARG A 156 -4.52 2.93 -12.05
N GLN A 157 -4.20 3.51 -13.21
CA GLN A 157 -3.42 2.85 -14.26
C GLN A 157 -2.05 2.42 -13.75
N THR A 158 -1.32 3.32 -13.09
CA THR A 158 0.01 3.05 -12.55
C THR A 158 -0.01 1.90 -11.53
N LEU A 159 -0.96 1.92 -10.60
CA LEU A 159 -1.06 0.88 -9.57
C LEU A 159 -1.54 -0.47 -10.12
N THR A 160 -2.39 -0.48 -11.13
CA THR A 160 -2.83 -1.71 -11.79
C THR A 160 -1.68 -2.37 -12.56
N ALA A 161 -0.89 -1.60 -13.32
CA ALA A 161 0.23 -2.12 -14.11
C ALA A 161 1.25 -2.86 -13.23
N VAL A 162 1.54 -2.33 -12.03
CA VAL A 162 2.50 -2.95 -11.10
C VAL A 162 1.97 -4.23 -10.46
N SER A 163 0.68 -4.30 -10.17
CA SER A 163 0.07 -5.54 -9.65
C SER A 163 0.23 -6.70 -10.63
N TYR A 164 0.13 -6.44 -11.93
CA TYR A 164 0.32 -7.47 -12.96
C TYR A 164 1.79 -7.88 -13.16
N THR A 165 2.74 -6.94 -13.11
CA THR A 165 4.16 -7.27 -13.32
C THR A 165 4.74 -8.06 -12.14
N HIS A 166 4.32 -7.80 -10.91
CA HIS A 166 4.76 -8.56 -9.74
C HIS A 166 4.18 -9.97 -9.69
N LEU A 167 2.94 -10.19 -10.11
CA LEU A 167 2.33 -11.52 -10.20
C LEU A 167 3.03 -12.38 -11.26
N ARG A 168 3.31 -11.86 -12.44
CA ARG A 168 4.01 -12.60 -13.51
C ARG A 168 5.46 -12.96 -13.16
N ALA A 169 6.18 -12.10 -12.43
CA ALA A 169 7.54 -12.41 -12.01
C ALA A 169 7.61 -13.56 -10.99
N HIS A 170 6.53 -13.87 -10.30
CA HIS A 170 6.45 -15.02 -9.39
C HIS A 170 6.04 -16.32 -10.11
N GLU A 171 5.27 -16.25 -11.18
CA GLU A 171 4.88 -17.41 -11.97
C GLU A 171 6.04 -18.00 -12.78
N THR A 172 6.99 -17.18 -13.24
CA THR A 172 8.17 -17.61 -14.00
C THR A 172 9.32 -18.19 -13.18
N LEU A 173 9.20 -18.18 -11.84
CA LEU A 173 10.19 -18.78 -10.92
C LEU A 173 9.71 -20.09 -10.30
N ALA A 174 8.56 -20.61 -10.73
CA ALA A 174 7.93 -21.84 -10.23
C ALA A 174 8.03 -23.03 -11.20
N ASP A 175 8.74 -22.89 -12.34
CA ASP A 175 9.07 -23.98 -13.29
C ASP A 175 10.50 -24.48 -13.12
#